data_b7ea3a9738489edc222265efbba1b940
#
_entry.id   b7ea3a9738489edc222265efbba1b940
#
_cell.length_a   1.000
_cell.length_b   1.000
_cell.length_c   1.000
_cell.angle_alpha   90.00
_cell.angle_beta   90.00
_cell.angle_gamma   90.00
#
_symmetry.space_group_name_H-M   'P 1'
#
loop_
_entity.id
_entity.type
_entity.pdbx_description
1 polymer ?
#
loop_
_entity_poly.entity_id
_entity_poly.type
_entity_poly.pdbx_seq_one_letter_code
_entity_poly.pdbx_strand_id
1 'polypeptide(L)'
;MSALSLTEARRRLFPLVREVNDNAEVVQIGSGDNVAYLVPAEMWRSISETAYLLRSPANAARLRDAIADADAARNRIDANLDSIATA
;
A
#
# COMPACT_ATOMS: atom_id res chain seq x y z
N MET A 1 -4.60 0.21 -8.51
CA MET A 1 -3.41 1.02 -8.84
C MET A 1 -3.41 1.28 -10.34
N SER A 2 -3.23 2.52 -10.73
CA SER A 2 -3.19 2.94 -12.13
C SER A 2 -1.76 2.93 -12.65
N ALA A 3 -1.64 2.82 -13.97
CA ALA A 3 -0.34 2.84 -14.64
C ALA A 3 -0.37 3.83 -15.80
N LEU A 4 0.64 4.68 -15.88
CA LEU A 4 0.80 5.69 -16.92
C LEU A 4 2.16 5.58 -17.58
N SER A 5 2.24 5.92 -18.87
CA SER A 5 3.54 6.10 -19.53
C SER A 5 4.23 7.33 -18.97
N LEU A 6 5.56 7.41 -19.14
CA LEU A 6 6.34 8.58 -18.74
C LEU A 6 5.84 9.85 -19.44
N THR A 7 5.49 9.75 -20.70
CA THR A 7 4.99 10.87 -21.50
C THR A 7 3.65 11.38 -20.95
N GLU A 8 2.73 10.47 -20.62
CA GLU A 8 1.43 10.83 -20.04
C GLU A 8 1.59 11.46 -18.66
N ALA A 9 2.44 10.88 -17.80
CA ALA A 9 2.70 11.40 -16.48
C ALA A 9 3.30 12.82 -16.54
N ARG A 10 4.23 13.04 -17.46
CA ARG A 10 4.83 14.36 -17.67
C ARG A 10 3.79 15.40 -18.08
N ARG A 11 2.92 15.04 -19.01
CA ARG A 11 1.88 15.94 -19.53
C ARG A 11 0.85 16.30 -18.47
N ARG A 12 0.52 15.38 -17.58
CA ARG A 12 -0.54 15.52 -16.60
C ARG A 12 -0.03 15.65 -15.16
N LEU A 13 1.22 16.03 -14.98
CA LEU A 13 1.87 15.95 -13.66
C LEU A 13 1.13 16.72 -12.58
N PHE A 14 0.73 17.96 -12.82
CA PHE A 14 0.04 18.76 -11.81
C PHE A 14 -1.29 18.15 -11.38
N PRO A 15 -2.23 17.83 -12.27
CA PRO A 15 -3.48 17.18 -11.86
C PRO A 15 -3.24 15.77 -11.30
N LEU A 16 -2.22 15.07 -11.80
CA LEU A 16 -1.89 13.72 -11.34
C LEU A 16 -1.48 13.70 -9.86
N VAL A 17 -0.65 14.64 -9.44
CA VAL A 17 -0.24 14.75 -8.03
C VAL A 17 -1.45 15.00 -7.14
N ARG A 18 -2.37 15.85 -7.56
CA ARG A 18 -3.60 16.12 -6.83
C ARG A 18 -4.47 14.86 -6.72
N GLU A 19 -4.67 14.16 -7.82
CA GLU A 19 -5.46 12.92 -7.84
C GLU A 19 -4.89 11.84 -6.93
N VAL A 20 -3.57 11.67 -6.95
CA VAL A 20 -2.87 10.70 -6.10
C VAL A 20 -3.13 10.99 -4.62
N ASN A 21 -3.04 12.24 -4.21
CA ASN A 21 -3.28 12.62 -2.82
C ASN A 21 -4.77 12.53 -2.45
N ASP A 22 -5.65 13.02 -3.30
CA ASP A 22 -7.09 13.05 -3.02
C ASP A 22 -7.69 11.65 -2.96
N ASN A 23 -7.25 10.75 -3.84
CA ASN A 23 -7.74 9.38 -3.92
C ASN A 23 -6.97 8.41 -3.02
N ALA A 24 -5.88 8.86 -2.40
CA ALA A 24 -5.00 8.02 -1.59
C ALA A 24 -4.58 6.74 -2.34
N GLU A 25 -4.25 6.89 -3.62
CA GLU A 25 -3.94 5.78 -4.51
C GLU A 25 -2.57 5.94 -5.16
N VAL A 26 -1.80 4.85 -5.19
CA VAL A 26 -0.48 4.81 -5.82
C VAL A 26 -0.64 4.70 -7.34
N VAL A 27 0.17 5.44 -8.09
CA VAL A 27 0.20 5.38 -9.55
C VAL A 27 1.58 4.94 -10.02
N GLN A 28 1.62 3.92 -10.87
CA GLN A 28 2.84 3.47 -11.52
C GLN A 28 3.15 4.39 -12.70
N ILE A 29 4.40 4.85 -12.79
CA ILE A 29 4.88 5.69 -13.89
C ILE A 29 5.99 4.93 -14.62
N GLY A 30 5.87 4.80 -15.94
CA GLY A 30 6.83 4.10 -16.76
C GLY A 30 6.48 2.64 -16.97
N SER A 31 7.35 1.94 -17.67
CA SER A 31 7.17 0.52 -17.99
C SER A 31 8.53 -0.17 -18.16
N GLY A 32 8.52 -1.50 -18.16
CA GLY A 32 9.73 -2.30 -18.33
C GLY A 32 10.72 -2.06 -17.19
N ASP A 33 11.96 -1.75 -17.54
CA ASP A 33 13.04 -1.54 -16.57
C ASP A 33 13.05 -0.13 -15.97
N ASN A 34 12.26 0.79 -16.51
CA ASN A 34 12.24 2.18 -16.09
C ASN A 34 10.87 2.53 -15.47
N VAL A 35 10.67 2.06 -14.25
CA VAL A 35 9.41 2.18 -13.53
C VAL A 35 9.63 2.92 -12.22
N ALA A 36 8.72 3.84 -11.89
CA ALA A 36 8.66 4.52 -10.61
C ALA A 36 7.21 4.56 -10.13
N TYR A 37 7.02 4.86 -8.86
CA TYR A 37 5.69 4.98 -8.27
C TYR A 37 5.49 6.36 -7.68
N LEU A 38 4.36 6.97 -7.99
CA LEU A 38 3.92 8.21 -7.36
C LEU A 38 3.01 7.82 -6.19
N VAL A 39 3.45 8.13 -4.97
CA VAL A 39 2.82 7.68 -3.73
C VAL A 39 2.23 8.89 -3.01
N PRO A 40 1.00 8.80 -2.47
CA PRO A 40 0.44 9.89 -1.65
C PRO A 40 1.37 10.22 -0.49
N ALA A 41 1.55 11.51 -0.22
CA ALA A 41 2.48 11.98 0.81
C ALA A 41 2.17 11.36 2.19
N GLU A 42 0.90 11.28 2.55
CA GLU A 42 0.46 10.70 3.82
C GLU A 42 0.82 9.21 3.93
N MET A 43 0.62 8.48 2.84
CA MET A 43 0.98 7.07 2.77
C MET A 43 2.49 6.87 2.90
N TRP A 44 3.27 7.70 2.25
CA TRP A 44 4.73 7.66 2.33
C TRP A 44 5.21 7.91 3.76
N ARG A 45 4.64 8.90 4.44
CA ARG A 45 4.98 9.18 5.84
C ARG A 45 4.69 7.98 6.73
N SER A 46 3.54 7.36 6.54
CA SER A 46 3.12 6.18 7.30
C SER A 46 4.08 5.00 7.10
N ILE A 47 4.47 4.74 5.85
CA ILE A 47 5.45 3.70 5.51
C ILE A 47 6.81 4.02 6.14
N SER A 48 7.25 5.27 6.06
CA SER A 48 8.54 5.71 6.61
C SER A 48 8.58 5.58 8.12
N GLU A 49 7.49 5.92 8.81
CA GLU A 49 7.36 5.75 10.26
C GLU A 49 7.43 4.27 10.65
N THR A 50 6.74 3.41 9.92
CA THR A 50 6.77 1.97 10.15
C THR A 50 8.19 1.43 9.96
N ALA A 51 8.87 1.84 8.89
CA ALA A 51 10.24 1.43 8.63
C ALA A 51 11.19 1.89 9.75
N TYR A 52 10.98 3.09 10.28
CA TYR A 52 11.75 3.59 11.42
C TYR A 52 11.53 2.73 12.66
N LEU A 53 10.30 2.39 12.97
CA LEU A 53 9.97 1.54 14.13
C LEU A 53 10.59 0.14 13.99
N LEU A 54 10.70 -0.39 12.79
CA LEU A 54 11.30 -1.70 12.52
C LEU A 54 12.82 -1.75 12.76
N ARG A 55 13.48 -0.62 12.92
CA ARG A 55 14.91 -0.58 13.28
C ARG A 55 15.17 -1.08 14.70
N SER A 56 14.19 -0.96 15.60
CA SER A 56 14.28 -1.48 16.96
C SER A 56 13.83 -2.95 16.96
N PRO A 57 14.65 -3.90 17.45
CA PRO A 57 14.26 -5.31 17.50
C PRO A 57 12.96 -5.57 18.24
N ALA A 58 12.74 -4.88 19.37
CA ALA A 58 11.51 -5.03 20.15
C ALA A 58 10.28 -4.55 19.37
N ASN A 59 10.38 -3.39 18.71
CA ASN A 59 9.29 -2.86 17.90
C ASN A 59 9.03 -3.72 16.68
N ALA A 60 10.07 -4.25 16.05
CA ALA A 60 9.94 -5.17 14.92
C ALA A 60 9.17 -6.42 15.32
N ALA A 61 9.48 -6.99 16.47
CA ALA A 61 8.78 -8.15 17.00
C ALA A 61 7.29 -7.85 17.27
N ARG A 62 6.99 -6.71 17.89
CA ARG A 62 5.61 -6.28 18.16
C ARG A 62 4.81 -6.12 16.88
N LEU A 63 5.39 -5.52 15.84
CA LEU A 63 4.72 -5.33 14.56
C LEU A 63 4.46 -6.66 13.87
N ARG A 64 5.41 -7.58 13.88
CA ARG A 64 5.21 -8.92 13.32
C ARG A 64 4.10 -9.67 14.03
N ASP A 65 4.05 -9.59 15.35
CA ASP A 65 2.99 -10.24 16.16
C ASP A 65 1.62 -9.63 15.85
N ALA A 66 1.54 -8.31 15.76
CA ALA A 66 0.30 -7.61 15.41
C ALA A 66 -0.21 -7.99 14.01
N ILE A 67 0.70 -8.10 13.04
CA ILE A 67 0.36 -8.53 11.67
C ILE A 67 -0.13 -9.97 11.68
N ALA A 68 0.55 -10.86 12.39
CA ALA A 68 0.14 -12.26 12.51
C ALA A 68 -1.24 -12.41 13.14
N ASP A 69 -1.53 -11.62 14.19
CA ASP A 69 -2.84 -11.62 14.85
C ASP A 69 -3.93 -11.12 13.90
N ALA A 70 -3.66 -10.06 13.15
CA ALA A 70 -4.60 -9.52 12.17
C ALA A 70 -4.88 -10.53 11.05
N ASP A 71 -3.85 -11.21 10.54
CA ASP A 71 -4.00 -12.24 9.52
C ASP A 71 -4.79 -13.43 10.03
N ALA A 72 -4.53 -13.87 11.25
CA ALA A 72 -5.28 -14.97 11.88
C ALA A 72 -6.75 -14.61 12.04
N ALA A 73 -7.06 -13.38 12.45
CA ALA A 73 -8.44 -12.90 12.57
C ALA A 73 -9.13 -12.85 11.20
N ARG A 74 -8.43 -12.40 10.18
CA ARG A 74 -8.94 -12.34 8.80
C ARG A 74 -9.23 -13.74 8.28
N ASN A 75 -8.33 -14.68 8.48
CA ASN A 75 -8.49 -16.06 8.04
C ASN A 75 -9.70 -16.74 8.72
N ARG A 76 -9.93 -16.45 10.01
CA ARG A 76 -11.11 -16.97 10.73
C ARG A 76 -12.42 -16.42 10.16
N ILE A 77 -12.45 -15.14 9.82
CA ILE A 77 -13.61 -14.50 9.20
C ILE A 77 -13.88 -15.12 7.83
N ASP A 78 -12.85 -15.31 7.02
CA ASP A 78 -12.97 -15.93 5.70
C ASP A 78 -13.48 -17.36 5.78
N ALA A 79 -12.97 -18.15 6.73
CA ALA A 79 -13.42 -19.51 6.97
C ALA A 79 -14.91 -19.55 7.38
N ASN A 80 -15.36 -18.63 8.22
CA ASN A 80 -16.76 -18.52 8.62
C ASN A 80 -17.66 -18.17 7.43
N LEU A 81 -17.21 -17.23 6.57
CA LEU A 81 -17.94 -16.85 5.36
C LEU A 81 -18.06 -18.02 4.38
N ASP A 82 -16.99 -18.80 4.21
CA ASP A 82 -17.00 -19.99 3.35
C ASP A 82 -17.99 -21.04 3.89
N SER A 83 -18.01 -21.24 5.20
CA SER A 83 -18.96 -22.16 5.84
C SER A 83 -20.41 -21.72 5.62
N ILE A 84 -20.69 -20.44 5.70
CA ILE A 84 -22.03 -19.87 5.43
C ILE A 84 -22.39 -20.04 3.96
N ALA A 85 -21.45 -19.81 3.05
CA ALA A 85 -21.68 -19.92 1.62
C ALA A 85 -21.94 -21.34 1.16
N THR A 86 -21.40 -22.34 1.84
CA THR A 86 -21.58 -23.76 1.50
C THR A 86 -22.76 -24.41 2.20
N ALA A 87 -23.33 -23.72 3.17
CA ALA A 87 -24.53 -24.21 3.87
C ALA A 87 -25.79 -23.86 3.08
#